data_e969c2c90937bc67697846f0dfdfa371
#
_entry.id   e969c2c90937bc67697846f0dfdfa371
#
_cell.length_a   1.000
_cell.length_b   1.000
_cell.length_c   1.000
_cell.angle_alpha   90.00
_cell.angle_beta   90.00
_cell.angle_gamma   90.00
#
_symmetry.space_group_name_H-M   'P 1'
#
loop_
_entity.id
_entity.type
_entity.pdbx_description
1 polymer ?
#
loop_
_entity_poly.entity_id
_entity_poly.type
_entity_poly.pdbx_seq_one_letter_code
_entity_poly.pdbx_strand_id
1 'polypeptide(L)'
;MQSPQNITLVSLLPSDTPQPLPRPLTSLLCPPGRCHPCGAHAGCTRRHFCISVLVLLVLAAAVAVGVALALRPRAPGCTPRVILVILAPNNQTGFLCDDRVTCVPASWVCDRVSNCRNGEDEQEQLCGDLPHSLPGFLVFHCSNPKSWVYADQRCNGMNDCGDCSDELGSLAACPPCGWQWWSCSPVHYEFCSCIPRRLCRDGVQHCLGWSDEFLCTP
;
A
#
# COMPACT_ATOMS: atom_id res chain seq x y z
N MET A 1 21.89 38.77 -38.42
CA MET A 1 22.14 40.17 -38.09
C MET A 1 21.62 40.44 -36.71
N GLN A 2 22.50 40.92 -35.94
CA GLN A 2 22.46 41.57 -34.61
C GLN A 2 22.55 40.67 -33.39
N SER A 3 23.71 40.83 -32.82
CA SER A 3 24.40 40.30 -31.67
C SER A 3 24.00 41.06 -30.36
N PRO A 4 24.56 40.65 -29.24
CA PRO A 4 23.99 40.73 -27.90
C PRO A 4 24.36 41.99 -27.15
N GLN A 5 23.62 42.25 -26.08
CA GLN A 5 24.01 43.30 -25.12
C GLN A 5 24.37 42.67 -23.77
N ASN A 6 25.64 42.76 -23.48
CA ASN A 6 26.24 42.65 -22.14
C ASN A 6 25.70 43.75 -21.23
N ILE A 7 25.34 43.42 -20.01
CA ILE A 7 25.29 44.38 -18.91
C ILE A 7 26.16 43.88 -17.77
N THR A 8 27.12 44.68 -17.48
CA THR A 8 28.25 44.60 -16.56
C THR A 8 27.85 44.62 -15.11
N LEU A 9 28.56 43.76 -14.34
CA LEU A 9 28.67 43.79 -12.88
C LEU A 9 29.05 45.21 -12.35
N VAL A 10 28.38 45.60 -11.29
CA VAL A 10 28.91 46.57 -10.34
C VAL A 10 28.91 45.95 -8.95
N SER A 11 30.13 45.69 -8.49
CA SER A 11 30.50 45.44 -7.11
C SER A 11 30.21 46.66 -6.25
N LEU A 12 29.55 46.44 -5.15
CA LEU A 12 29.69 47.32 -3.98
C LEU A 12 29.73 46.46 -2.72
N LEU A 13 30.92 46.32 -2.19
CA LEU A 13 31.21 45.96 -0.81
C LEU A 13 30.92 47.15 0.10
N PRO A 14 30.44 46.94 1.29
CA PRO A 14 30.88 47.72 2.43
C PRO A 14 31.44 46.84 3.55
N SER A 15 32.68 47.17 3.87
CA SER A 15 33.25 47.39 5.19
C SER A 15 32.89 46.44 6.34
N ASP A 16 33.94 45.75 6.72
CA ASP A 16 34.17 45.15 8.03
C ASP A 16 33.94 46.15 9.18
N THR A 17 33.11 45.71 10.13
CA THR A 17 33.23 46.07 11.53
C THR A 17 33.07 44.81 12.37
N PRO A 18 34.01 44.43 13.20
CA PRO A 18 33.93 43.28 14.05
C PRO A 18 33.03 43.56 15.23
N GLN A 19 31.94 42.81 15.35
CA GLN A 19 31.14 42.75 16.58
C GLN A 19 31.82 41.84 17.60
N PRO A 20 31.86 42.24 18.87
CA PRO A 20 32.48 41.46 19.92
C PRO A 20 31.65 40.27 20.31
N LEU A 21 32.33 39.14 20.49
CA LEU A 21 31.79 37.88 21.04
C LEU A 21 31.03 38.08 22.36
N PRO A 22 29.91 37.42 22.58
CA PRO A 22 29.31 37.34 23.88
C PRO A 22 30.17 36.48 24.80
N ARG A 23 30.55 37.07 25.91
CA ARG A 23 31.32 36.44 27.00
C ARG A 23 30.55 35.23 27.56
N PRO A 24 31.26 34.16 27.98
CA PRO A 24 30.64 33.09 28.72
C PRO A 24 30.22 33.61 30.11
N LEU A 25 28.98 33.36 30.46
CA LEU A 25 28.47 33.51 31.81
C LEU A 25 29.03 32.40 32.70
N THR A 26 30.23 32.63 33.19
CA THR A 26 30.79 31.92 34.33
C THR A 26 30.78 32.84 35.52
N SER A 27 30.39 32.26 36.62
CA SER A 27 30.53 32.76 38.00
C SER A 27 29.37 33.59 38.58
N LEU A 28 28.45 32.87 39.13
CA LEU A 28 27.83 33.32 40.36
C LEU A 28 28.66 32.71 41.52
N LEU A 29 29.54 33.58 42.04
CA LEU A 29 30.30 33.32 43.24
C LEU A 29 29.35 33.05 44.42
N CYS A 30 29.56 31.92 45.07
CA CYS A 30 29.09 31.72 46.44
C CYS A 30 30.00 32.52 47.40
N PRO A 31 29.42 33.27 48.36
CA PRO A 31 30.23 33.91 49.39
C PRO A 31 30.82 32.88 50.36
N PRO A 32 32.03 33.11 50.89
CA PRO A 32 32.67 32.19 51.83
C PRO A 32 32.04 32.31 53.22
N GLY A 33 31.31 31.27 53.63
CA GLY A 33 30.84 31.20 55.00
C GLY A 33 29.77 30.14 55.19
N ARG A 34 30.18 29.00 55.75
CA ARG A 34 29.37 27.89 56.27
C ARG A 34 28.99 26.81 55.27
N CYS A 35 29.92 25.93 55.00
CA CYS A 35 29.58 24.58 54.58
C CYS A 35 29.07 23.78 55.76
N HIS A 36 27.75 23.63 55.91
CA HIS A 36 27.18 22.54 56.67
C HIS A 36 27.30 21.26 55.80
N PRO A 37 27.65 20.10 56.37
CA PRO A 37 27.65 18.86 55.63
C PRO A 37 26.19 18.48 55.33
N CYS A 38 25.78 18.77 54.11
CA CYS A 38 24.51 18.25 53.58
C CYS A 38 24.68 16.74 53.38
N GLY A 39 23.86 16.00 54.13
CA GLY A 39 23.89 14.53 54.19
C GLY A 39 23.77 13.87 52.85
N ALA A 40 24.40 12.72 52.72
CA ALA A 40 24.57 11.86 51.59
C ALA A 40 23.28 11.31 50.93
N HIS A 41 22.10 11.83 51.29
CA HIS A 41 20.83 11.34 50.79
C HIS A 41 20.27 12.10 49.55
N ALA A 42 20.69 13.34 49.29
CA ALA A 42 20.15 14.11 48.19
C ALA A 42 20.70 13.73 46.80
N GLY A 43 21.92 13.16 46.76
CA GLY A 43 22.54 12.72 45.52
C GLY A 43 21.97 11.41 44.96
N CYS A 44 21.52 10.53 45.87
CA CYS A 44 21.00 9.22 45.50
C CYS A 44 19.58 9.32 44.89
N THR A 45 18.73 10.16 45.44
CA THR A 45 17.36 10.43 44.90
C THR A 45 17.39 11.06 43.51
N ARG A 46 18.30 12.00 43.29
CA ARG A 46 18.44 12.64 41.96
C ARG A 46 18.93 11.66 40.88
N ARG A 47 19.87 10.76 41.25
CA ARG A 47 20.36 9.73 40.35
C ARG A 47 19.27 8.70 40.03
N HIS A 48 18.51 8.24 41.00
CA HIS A 48 17.37 7.33 40.80
C HIS A 48 16.27 8.00 39.96
N PHE A 49 15.98 9.29 40.20
CA PHE A 49 15.03 10.03 39.36
C PHE A 49 15.48 10.14 37.91
N CYS A 50 16.75 10.49 37.67
CA CYS A 50 17.29 10.53 36.30
C CYS A 50 17.25 9.14 35.59
N ILE A 51 17.57 8.07 36.31
CA ILE A 51 17.50 6.71 35.78
C ILE A 51 16.05 6.33 35.45
N SER A 52 15.11 6.63 36.34
CA SER A 52 13.68 6.36 36.12
C SER A 52 13.13 7.11 34.90
N VAL A 53 13.50 8.38 34.72
CA VAL A 53 13.10 9.17 33.56
C VAL A 53 13.68 8.58 32.27
N LEU A 54 14.94 8.19 32.27
CA LEU A 54 15.57 7.56 31.11
C LEU A 54 14.88 6.24 30.75
N VAL A 55 14.59 5.39 31.73
CA VAL A 55 13.87 4.12 31.51
C VAL A 55 12.48 4.38 30.93
N LEU A 56 11.74 5.35 31.44
CA LEU A 56 10.42 5.71 30.92
C LEU A 56 10.50 6.22 29.47
N LEU A 57 11.51 7.03 29.14
CA LEU A 57 11.72 7.51 27.77
C LEU A 57 12.06 6.37 26.80
N VAL A 58 12.91 5.42 27.22
CA VAL A 58 13.24 4.24 26.40
C VAL A 58 12.00 3.37 26.19
N LEU A 59 11.21 3.13 27.23
CA LEU A 59 9.96 2.37 27.11
C LEU A 59 8.95 3.09 26.21
N ALA A 60 8.79 4.39 26.34
CA ALA A 60 7.91 5.18 25.47
C ALA A 60 8.37 5.13 24.01
N ALA A 61 9.67 5.23 23.74
CA ALA A 61 10.23 5.10 22.40
C ALA A 61 10.00 3.69 21.83
N ALA A 62 10.21 2.64 22.63
CA ALA A 62 9.97 1.26 22.21
C ALA A 62 8.48 1.02 21.88
N VAL A 63 7.56 1.53 22.69
CA VAL A 63 6.12 1.47 22.42
C VAL A 63 5.77 2.25 21.15
N ALA A 64 6.30 3.45 20.97
CA ALA A 64 6.05 4.25 19.77
C ALA A 64 6.55 3.55 18.49
N VAL A 65 7.74 2.93 18.52
CA VAL A 65 8.26 2.13 17.42
C VAL A 65 7.38 0.89 17.17
N GLY A 66 6.98 0.18 18.23
CA GLY A 66 6.08 -0.97 18.12
C GLY A 66 4.74 -0.61 17.48
N VAL A 67 4.13 0.50 17.92
CA VAL A 67 2.87 1.01 17.34
C VAL A 67 3.08 1.45 15.89
N ALA A 68 4.17 2.15 15.58
CA ALA A 68 4.46 2.57 14.20
C ALA A 68 4.69 1.38 13.26
N LEU A 69 5.31 0.29 13.75
CA LEU A 69 5.47 -0.95 12.99
C LEU A 69 4.14 -1.71 12.82
N ALA A 70 3.27 -1.69 13.84
CA ALA A 70 1.96 -2.33 13.79
C ALA A 70 0.94 -1.57 12.92
N LEU A 71 1.07 -0.23 12.83
CA LEU A 71 0.20 0.65 12.05
C LEU A 71 0.71 0.90 10.62
N ARG A 72 1.80 0.25 10.19
CA ARG A 72 2.20 0.34 8.78
C ARG A 72 1.04 -0.16 7.92
N PRO A 73 0.52 0.68 6.98
CA PRO A 73 -0.50 0.22 6.05
C PRO A 73 0.07 -0.98 5.31
N ARG A 74 -0.53 -2.15 5.53
CA ARG A 74 -0.26 -3.31 4.68
C ARG A 74 -0.78 -2.96 3.30
N ALA A 75 0.07 -3.12 2.28
CA ALA A 75 -0.37 -3.03 0.91
C ALA A 75 -1.58 -3.97 0.73
N PRO A 76 -2.69 -3.48 0.19
CA PRO A 76 -3.88 -4.30 0.02
C PRO A 76 -3.57 -5.43 -0.96
N GLY A 77 -3.72 -6.67 -0.52
CA GLY A 77 -3.79 -7.82 -1.41
C GLY A 77 -2.66 -8.83 -1.38
N CYS A 78 -1.46 -8.51 -0.91
CA CYS A 78 -0.39 -9.51 -0.77
C CYS A 78 -0.33 -10.06 0.65
N THR A 79 -0.91 -11.22 0.86
CA THR A 79 -0.62 -12.00 2.06
C THR A 79 0.67 -12.76 1.85
N PRO A 80 1.72 -12.54 2.65
CA PRO A 80 2.85 -13.45 2.67
C PRO A 80 2.32 -14.83 3.01
N ARG A 81 2.76 -15.83 2.26
CA ARG A 81 2.39 -17.23 2.34
C ARG A 81 2.53 -17.76 3.77
N VAL A 82 1.55 -17.53 4.61
CA VAL A 82 1.31 -18.29 5.83
C VAL A 82 -0.18 -18.57 5.91
N ILE A 83 -0.48 -19.84 5.80
CA ILE A 83 -1.72 -20.51 6.04
C ILE A 83 -2.46 -19.89 7.23
N LEU A 84 -3.44 -19.06 6.98
CA LEU A 84 -4.62 -18.94 7.83
C LEU A 84 -5.79 -18.50 6.96
N VAL A 85 -6.59 -19.47 6.59
CA VAL A 85 -7.92 -19.27 6.01
C VAL A 85 -8.78 -18.63 7.10
N ILE A 86 -8.91 -17.32 7.08
CA ILE A 86 -10.01 -16.63 7.74
C ILE A 86 -10.50 -15.54 6.79
N LEU A 87 -11.68 -15.76 6.28
CA LEU A 87 -12.61 -14.92 5.56
C LEU A 87 -12.39 -13.40 5.69
N ALA A 88 -11.83 -12.81 4.65
CA ALA A 88 -12.03 -11.40 4.34
C ALA A 88 -12.55 -11.30 2.91
N PRO A 89 -13.56 -10.46 2.63
CA PRO A 89 -14.29 -10.46 1.36
C PRO A 89 -13.54 -9.95 0.13
N ASN A 90 -12.25 -9.66 0.24
CA ASN A 90 -11.41 -9.24 -0.88
C ASN A 90 -10.04 -9.91 -0.82
N ASN A 91 -10.03 -11.24 -0.89
CA ASN A 91 -8.78 -12.02 -0.98
C ASN A 91 -8.24 -11.96 -2.42
N GLN A 92 -7.84 -10.78 -2.87
CA GLN A 92 -7.09 -10.65 -4.13
C GLN A 92 -5.69 -11.20 -3.90
N THR A 93 -5.41 -12.33 -4.52
CA THR A 93 -4.08 -12.90 -4.59
C THR A 93 -3.28 -12.09 -5.61
N GLY A 94 -2.13 -11.57 -5.19
CA GLY A 94 -1.23 -10.81 -6.05
C GLY A 94 0.19 -11.37 -5.98
N PHE A 95 1.04 -10.85 -6.84
CA PHE A 95 2.47 -11.13 -6.87
C PHE A 95 3.22 -10.16 -5.95
N LEU A 96 3.98 -10.68 -5.02
CA LEU A 96 4.80 -9.89 -4.11
C LEU A 96 6.20 -9.73 -4.69
N CYS A 97 6.59 -8.50 -5.00
CA CYS A 97 7.92 -8.18 -5.50
C CYS A 97 9.03 -8.51 -4.48
N ASP A 98 10.28 -8.62 -4.93
CA ASP A 98 11.45 -8.95 -4.12
C ASP A 98 11.73 -7.95 -2.99
N ASP A 99 11.26 -6.72 -3.13
CA ASP A 99 11.32 -5.71 -2.06
C ASP A 99 10.45 -6.07 -0.85
N ARG A 100 9.61 -7.11 -0.96
CA ARG A 100 8.67 -7.62 0.05
C ARG A 100 7.67 -6.59 0.56
N VAL A 101 7.49 -5.53 -0.17
CA VAL A 101 6.57 -4.41 0.15
C VAL A 101 5.60 -4.16 -0.98
N THR A 102 6.10 -4.12 -2.23
CA THR A 102 5.28 -3.89 -3.41
C THR A 102 4.53 -5.16 -3.78
N CYS A 103 3.22 -5.03 -3.95
CA CYS A 103 2.34 -6.08 -4.41
C CYS A 103 1.66 -5.63 -5.68
N VAL A 104 1.72 -6.46 -6.70
CA VAL A 104 1.07 -6.21 -7.98
C VAL A 104 -0.06 -7.22 -8.21
N PRO A 105 -1.17 -6.83 -8.87
CA PRO A 105 -2.22 -7.75 -9.28
C PRO A 105 -1.64 -8.90 -10.12
N ALA A 106 -2.28 -10.07 -10.09
CA ALA A 106 -1.80 -11.21 -10.87
C ALA A 106 -1.76 -10.90 -12.38
N SER A 107 -2.74 -10.15 -12.89
CA SER A 107 -2.84 -9.75 -14.29
C SER A 107 -1.79 -8.74 -14.76
N TRP A 108 -1.03 -8.16 -13.83
CA TRP A 108 0.09 -7.28 -14.14
C TRP A 108 1.42 -8.03 -14.24
N VAL A 109 1.41 -9.33 -13.95
CA VAL A 109 2.58 -10.18 -14.12
C VAL A 109 2.62 -10.65 -15.57
N CYS A 110 3.73 -10.44 -16.24
CA CYS A 110 3.92 -10.76 -17.67
C CYS A 110 3.03 -9.94 -18.63
N ASP A 111 2.71 -8.68 -18.26
CA ASP A 111 1.94 -7.76 -19.09
C ASP A 111 2.83 -6.88 -20.01
N ARG A 112 4.13 -7.07 -19.98
CA ARG A 112 5.19 -6.31 -20.67
C ARG A 112 5.45 -4.94 -20.08
N VAL A 113 4.94 -4.68 -18.89
CA VAL A 113 5.21 -3.46 -18.13
C VAL A 113 5.90 -3.84 -16.83
N SER A 114 7.07 -3.30 -16.56
CA SER A 114 7.77 -3.55 -15.30
C SER A 114 7.06 -2.81 -14.16
N ASN A 115 6.29 -3.54 -13.37
CA ASN A 115 5.52 -3.04 -12.23
C ASN A 115 6.30 -3.20 -10.92
N CYS A 116 7.16 -4.20 -10.83
CA CYS A 116 8.12 -4.34 -9.76
C CYS A 116 9.39 -3.52 -10.05
N ARG A 117 10.01 -3.00 -9.00
CA ARG A 117 11.19 -2.13 -9.12
C ARG A 117 12.35 -2.75 -9.91
N ASN A 118 12.55 -4.06 -9.80
CA ASN A 118 13.63 -4.79 -10.44
C ASN A 118 13.17 -5.51 -11.72
N GLY A 119 11.88 -5.37 -12.10
CA GLY A 119 11.30 -6.04 -13.27
C GLY A 119 11.17 -7.54 -13.10
N GLU A 120 11.13 -8.06 -11.87
CA GLU A 120 10.97 -9.49 -11.62
C GLU A 120 9.62 -10.05 -12.06
N ASP A 121 8.60 -9.20 -12.18
CA ASP A 121 7.28 -9.51 -12.71
C ASP A 121 7.30 -9.83 -14.22
N GLU A 122 8.35 -9.43 -14.94
CA GLU A 122 8.53 -9.60 -16.37
C GLU A 122 9.69 -10.54 -16.74
N GLN A 123 10.26 -11.26 -15.78
CA GLN A 123 11.38 -12.15 -16.03
C GLN A 123 10.99 -13.35 -16.89
N GLU A 124 11.88 -13.78 -17.78
CA GLU A 124 11.66 -14.92 -18.67
C GLU A 124 11.35 -16.23 -17.93
N GLN A 125 11.94 -16.43 -16.73
CA GLN A 125 11.64 -17.60 -15.90
C GLN A 125 10.18 -17.64 -15.46
N LEU A 126 9.54 -16.48 -15.32
CA LEU A 126 8.15 -16.35 -14.93
C LEU A 126 7.20 -16.30 -16.13
N CYS A 127 7.65 -15.70 -17.23
CA CYS A 127 6.82 -15.38 -18.39
C CYS A 127 7.10 -16.25 -19.64
N GLY A 128 8.08 -17.14 -19.59
CA GLY A 128 8.52 -17.88 -20.77
C GLY A 128 7.57 -18.97 -21.24
N ASP A 129 6.79 -19.60 -20.34
CA ASP A 129 5.87 -20.71 -20.67
C ASP A 129 4.54 -20.57 -19.91
N LEU A 130 3.74 -19.60 -20.30
CA LEU A 130 2.45 -19.33 -19.67
C LEU A 130 1.40 -20.40 -20.00
N PRO A 131 0.61 -20.87 -19.03
CA PRO A 131 0.62 -20.50 -17.61
C PRO A 131 1.53 -21.35 -16.72
N HIS A 132 2.26 -22.33 -17.27
CA HIS A 132 2.98 -23.35 -16.49
C HIS A 132 4.15 -22.76 -15.69
N SER A 133 4.75 -21.69 -16.18
CA SER A 133 5.83 -20.97 -15.48
C SER A 133 5.32 -20.11 -14.32
N LEU A 134 4.02 -19.77 -14.31
CA LEU A 134 3.44 -18.96 -13.25
C LEU A 134 3.22 -19.77 -11.97
N PRO A 135 3.40 -19.16 -10.80
CA PRO A 135 2.95 -19.74 -9.55
C PRO A 135 1.43 -20.04 -9.58
N GLY A 136 1.03 -21.23 -9.15
CA GLY A 136 -0.36 -21.67 -9.24
C GLY A 136 -1.38 -20.78 -8.52
N PHE A 137 -0.94 -19.92 -7.58
CA PHE A 137 -1.83 -18.96 -6.92
C PHE A 137 -2.13 -17.72 -7.78
N LEU A 138 -1.40 -17.50 -8.88
CA LEU A 138 -1.64 -16.42 -9.85
C LEU A 138 -2.53 -16.86 -11.01
N VAL A 139 -2.84 -18.15 -11.10
CA VAL A 139 -3.57 -18.76 -12.22
C VAL A 139 -4.88 -19.34 -11.76
N PHE A 140 -5.93 -19.08 -12.51
CA PHE A 140 -7.21 -19.76 -12.39
C PHE A 140 -7.50 -20.54 -13.68
N HIS A 141 -7.75 -21.83 -13.58
CA HIS A 141 -8.12 -22.67 -14.71
C HIS A 141 -9.63 -22.65 -14.93
N CYS A 142 -10.04 -22.28 -16.13
CA CYS A 142 -11.43 -22.30 -16.55
C CYS A 142 -11.99 -23.72 -16.59
N SER A 143 -13.32 -23.87 -16.73
CA SER A 143 -13.93 -25.20 -16.96
C SER A 143 -13.44 -25.83 -18.27
N ASN A 144 -13.11 -25.02 -19.26
CA ASN A 144 -12.36 -25.50 -20.42
C ASN A 144 -10.89 -25.70 -20.03
N PRO A 145 -10.35 -26.94 -20.07
CA PRO A 145 -8.98 -27.22 -19.61
C PRO A 145 -7.87 -26.56 -20.44
N LYS A 146 -8.21 -25.99 -21.59
CA LYS A 146 -7.26 -25.26 -22.44
C LYS A 146 -7.21 -23.76 -22.13
N SER A 147 -8.15 -23.27 -21.31
CA SER A 147 -8.29 -21.87 -21.00
C SER A 147 -7.93 -21.62 -19.55
N TRP A 148 -7.31 -20.51 -19.31
CA TRP A 148 -6.95 -20.02 -17.98
C TRP A 148 -7.05 -18.50 -17.96
N VAL A 149 -7.20 -17.94 -16.77
CA VAL A 149 -7.19 -16.49 -16.51
C VAL A 149 -6.32 -16.21 -15.28
N TYR A 150 -5.94 -14.96 -15.11
CA TYR A 150 -5.24 -14.58 -13.89
C TYR A 150 -6.17 -14.67 -12.67
N ALA A 151 -5.59 -14.93 -11.51
CA ALA A 151 -6.36 -15.15 -10.28
C ALA A 151 -7.18 -13.93 -9.84
N ASP A 152 -6.78 -12.71 -10.19
CA ASP A 152 -7.50 -11.47 -9.94
C ASP A 152 -8.64 -11.19 -10.92
N GLN A 153 -8.69 -11.92 -12.04
CA GLN A 153 -9.83 -11.92 -12.96
C GLN A 153 -10.96 -12.84 -12.50
N ARG A 154 -10.71 -13.69 -11.52
CA ARG A 154 -11.75 -14.50 -10.91
C ARG A 154 -12.64 -13.68 -9.99
N CYS A 155 -13.94 -13.77 -10.14
CA CYS A 155 -14.92 -13.02 -9.37
C CYS A 155 -14.81 -11.48 -9.54
N ASN A 156 -14.42 -11.03 -10.72
CA ASN A 156 -14.35 -9.61 -11.07
C ASN A 156 -15.63 -9.06 -11.71
N GLY A 157 -16.62 -9.94 -11.97
CA GLY A 157 -17.89 -9.62 -12.63
C GLY A 157 -17.87 -9.73 -14.14
N MET A 158 -16.69 -9.98 -14.75
CA MET A 158 -16.51 -10.11 -16.19
C MET A 158 -16.44 -11.60 -16.58
N ASN A 159 -16.73 -11.90 -17.83
CA ASN A 159 -16.61 -13.26 -18.37
C ASN A 159 -15.25 -13.43 -19.05
N ASP A 160 -14.20 -13.57 -18.25
CA ASP A 160 -12.83 -13.68 -18.76
C ASP A 160 -12.53 -15.08 -19.30
N CYS A 161 -13.15 -16.13 -18.76
CA CYS A 161 -13.06 -17.49 -19.25
C CYS A 161 -13.86 -17.75 -20.53
N GLY A 162 -14.82 -16.89 -20.88
CA GLY A 162 -15.73 -17.06 -22.01
C GLY A 162 -16.89 -18.04 -21.77
N ASP A 163 -16.83 -18.82 -20.70
CA ASP A 163 -17.87 -19.76 -20.27
C ASP A 163 -18.42 -19.43 -18.86
N CYS A 164 -18.05 -18.28 -18.33
CA CYS A 164 -18.39 -17.80 -16.99
C CYS A 164 -17.93 -18.72 -15.83
N SER A 165 -17.00 -19.61 -16.07
CA SER A 165 -16.50 -20.51 -15.02
C SER A 165 -15.66 -19.80 -13.96
N ASP A 166 -15.15 -18.63 -14.28
CA ASP A 166 -14.45 -17.69 -13.40
C ASP A 166 -15.39 -16.95 -12.45
N GLU A 167 -16.67 -16.85 -12.81
CA GLU A 167 -17.67 -16.09 -12.03
C GLU A 167 -18.73 -16.99 -11.37
N LEU A 168 -19.13 -18.10 -12.01
CA LEU A 168 -20.30 -18.89 -11.59
C LEU A 168 -19.96 -20.30 -11.14
N GLY A 169 -18.79 -20.81 -11.40
CA GLY A 169 -18.44 -22.20 -11.11
C GLY A 169 -18.25 -22.49 -9.62
N SER A 170 -18.45 -23.76 -9.22
CA SER A 170 -18.08 -24.21 -7.87
C SER A 170 -16.59 -24.03 -7.57
N LEU A 171 -15.77 -24.04 -8.61
CA LEU A 171 -14.33 -23.78 -8.53
C LEU A 171 -14.03 -22.31 -8.24
N ALA A 172 -14.81 -21.41 -8.82
CA ALA A 172 -14.66 -19.98 -8.58
C ALA A 172 -15.08 -19.60 -7.16
N ALA A 173 -16.15 -20.18 -6.65
CA ALA A 173 -16.72 -19.91 -5.33
C ALA A 173 -16.89 -18.39 -5.08
N CYS A 174 -17.39 -17.66 -6.09
CA CYS A 174 -17.56 -16.23 -6.00
C CYS A 174 -18.68 -15.86 -5.02
N PRO A 175 -18.48 -14.74 -4.27
CA PRO A 175 -19.57 -14.18 -3.49
C PRO A 175 -20.70 -13.70 -4.41
N PRO A 176 -21.95 -13.61 -3.90
CA PRO A 176 -23.03 -12.99 -4.68
C PRO A 176 -22.67 -11.55 -5.04
N CYS A 177 -23.34 -11.00 -6.06
CA CYS A 177 -23.12 -9.64 -6.56
C CYS A 177 -22.97 -8.62 -5.42
N GLY A 178 -21.87 -7.89 -5.38
CA GLY A 178 -21.61 -6.85 -4.38
C GLY A 178 -22.55 -5.65 -4.54
N TRP A 179 -22.53 -4.72 -3.59
CA TRP A 179 -23.42 -3.55 -3.56
C TRP A 179 -23.31 -2.63 -4.79
N GLN A 180 -22.14 -2.65 -5.48
CA GLN A 180 -21.91 -1.89 -6.73
C GLN A 180 -22.43 -2.62 -7.98
N TRP A 181 -22.97 -3.81 -7.81
CA TRP A 181 -23.42 -4.67 -8.89
C TRP A 181 -24.91 -4.96 -8.77
N TRP A 182 -25.54 -5.21 -9.88
CA TRP A 182 -26.94 -5.64 -9.98
C TRP A 182 -27.01 -7.08 -10.49
N SER A 183 -27.68 -7.94 -9.75
CA SER A 183 -27.86 -9.34 -10.14
C SER A 183 -28.97 -9.47 -11.17
N CYS A 184 -28.64 -10.02 -12.32
CA CYS A 184 -29.61 -10.35 -13.37
C CYS A 184 -29.06 -11.42 -14.31
N SER A 185 -29.82 -11.79 -15.33
CA SER A 185 -29.33 -12.59 -16.45
C SER A 185 -28.89 -11.65 -17.57
N PRO A 186 -27.60 -11.42 -17.77
CA PRO A 186 -27.12 -10.49 -18.79
C PRO A 186 -27.46 -10.94 -20.22
N VAL A 187 -27.68 -9.99 -21.11
CA VAL A 187 -27.87 -10.25 -22.56
C VAL A 187 -26.55 -10.22 -23.30
N HIS A 188 -25.49 -9.66 -22.71
CA HIS A 188 -24.16 -9.56 -23.29
C HIS A 188 -23.23 -10.60 -22.66
N TYR A 189 -22.40 -11.22 -23.46
CA TYR A 189 -21.43 -12.24 -23.02
C TYR A 189 -20.31 -11.69 -22.14
N GLU A 190 -20.20 -10.38 -22.04
CA GLU A 190 -19.22 -9.69 -21.20
C GLU A 190 -19.47 -9.93 -19.71
N PHE A 191 -20.70 -10.18 -19.32
CA PHE A 191 -21.11 -10.40 -17.94
C PHE A 191 -21.73 -11.79 -17.75
N CYS A 192 -21.63 -12.33 -16.52
CA CYS A 192 -22.11 -13.67 -16.21
C CYS A 192 -23.43 -13.68 -15.42
N SER A 193 -23.50 -12.97 -14.29
CA SER A 193 -24.69 -12.94 -13.43
C SER A 193 -24.92 -11.60 -12.77
N CYS A 194 -23.99 -10.68 -12.95
CA CYS A 194 -24.04 -9.36 -12.35
C CYS A 194 -23.58 -8.35 -13.38
N ILE A 195 -24.27 -7.22 -13.43
CA ILE A 195 -23.82 -6.03 -14.20
C ILE A 195 -23.46 -4.91 -13.25
N PRO A 196 -22.51 -4.02 -13.60
CA PRO A 196 -22.24 -2.83 -12.81
C PRO A 196 -23.47 -1.94 -12.67
N ARG A 197 -23.75 -1.40 -11.49
CA ARG A 197 -24.91 -0.53 -11.26
C ARG A 197 -24.91 0.74 -12.12
N ARG A 198 -23.77 1.18 -12.63
CA ARG A 198 -23.69 2.30 -13.57
C ARG A 198 -24.40 2.04 -14.90
N LEU A 199 -24.70 0.76 -15.21
CA LEU A 199 -25.48 0.35 -16.39
C LEU A 199 -26.98 0.24 -16.10
N CYS A 200 -27.41 0.60 -14.87
CA CYS A 200 -28.81 0.64 -14.52
C CYS A 200 -29.43 1.94 -14.98
N ARG A 201 -30.56 1.86 -15.68
CA ARG A 201 -31.32 3.03 -16.19
C ARG A 201 -30.51 3.94 -17.12
N ASP A 202 -29.64 3.34 -17.91
CA ASP A 202 -28.85 4.06 -18.92
C ASP A 202 -29.55 4.09 -20.31
N GLY A 203 -30.69 3.47 -20.42
CA GLY A 203 -31.49 3.39 -21.67
C GLY A 203 -31.04 2.25 -22.59
N VAL A 204 -30.13 1.39 -22.15
CA VAL A 204 -29.63 0.24 -22.92
C VAL A 204 -29.97 -1.06 -22.18
N GLN A 205 -30.44 -2.04 -22.91
CA GLN A 205 -30.74 -3.34 -22.31
C GLN A 205 -29.46 -4.12 -22.06
N HIS A 206 -29.12 -4.32 -20.80
CA HIS A 206 -28.02 -5.18 -20.35
C HIS A 206 -28.51 -6.51 -19.73
N CYS A 207 -29.73 -6.54 -19.22
CA CYS A 207 -30.35 -7.69 -18.60
C CYS A 207 -31.57 -8.20 -19.39
N LEU A 208 -31.82 -9.49 -19.36
CA LEU A 208 -33.03 -10.08 -19.91
C LEU A 208 -34.27 -9.44 -19.29
N GLY A 209 -35.26 -9.14 -20.15
CA GLY A 209 -36.51 -8.51 -19.71
C GLY A 209 -36.36 -7.05 -19.27
N TRP A 210 -35.27 -6.40 -19.62
CA TRP A 210 -35.04 -4.99 -19.27
C TRP A 210 -35.04 -4.72 -17.76
N SER A 211 -34.69 -5.71 -16.95
CA SER A 211 -34.73 -5.60 -15.48
C SER A 211 -33.75 -4.56 -14.95
N ASP A 212 -32.68 -4.28 -15.66
CA ASP A 212 -31.71 -3.21 -15.41
C ASP A 212 -32.30 -1.81 -15.57
N GLU A 213 -33.28 -1.66 -16.46
CA GLU A 213 -33.91 -0.36 -16.73
C GLU A 213 -35.11 -0.09 -15.81
N PHE A 214 -35.86 -1.16 -15.46
CA PHE A 214 -37.12 -0.99 -14.72
C PHE A 214 -36.99 -1.27 -13.23
N LEU A 215 -36.15 -2.23 -12.83
CA LEU A 215 -36.08 -2.72 -11.46
C LEU A 215 -34.80 -2.28 -10.74
N CYS A 216 -33.72 -2.05 -11.47
CA CYS A 216 -32.45 -1.63 -10.90
C CYS A 216 -32.48 -0.18 -10.43
N THR A 217 -31.89 0.06 -9.28
CA THR A 217 -31.62 1.42 -8.80
C THR A 217 -30.13 1.72 -8.94
N PRO A 218 -29.78 2.84 -9.55
CA PRO A 218 -28.37 3.24 -9.72
C PRO A 218 -27.64 3.50 -8.40
#